data_d44a0cb429d10a08704e742020b74da9
#
_entry.id   d44a0cb429d10a08704e742020b74da9
#
_cell.length_a   1.000
_cell.length_b   1.000
_cell.length_c   1.000
_cell.angle_alpha   90.00
_cell.angle_beta   90.00
_cell.angle_gamma   90.00
#
_symmetry.space_group_name_H-M   'P 1'
#
loop_
_entity.id
_entity.type
_entity.pdbx_description
1 polymer ?
#
loop_
_entity_poly.entity_id
_entity_poly.type
_entity_poly.pdbx_seq_one_letter_code
_entity_poly.pdbx_strand_id
1 'polypeptide(L)'
;GYFLEGFLFVKRFKWIEGANYPDGGCNFETFSNEDMLEVESLGPLVVLGPGQSTSHEERWSLHRKIPTIKAESDVDQYIRRLL
;
A
#
# COMPACT_ATOMS: atom_id res chain seq x y z
N GLY A 1 -2.19 -5.23 -0.46
CA GLY A 1 -1.22 -6.28 -0.15
C GLY A 1 -0.53 -6.85 -1.37
N TYR A 2 0.59 -7.44 -1.16
CA TYR A 2 1.37 -8.10 -2.22
C TYR A 2 1.75 -9.51 -1.76
N PHE A 3 1.37 -10.50 -2.55
CA PHE A 3 1.64 -11.91 -2.27
C PHE A 3 2.72 -12.45 -3.21
N LEU A 4 3.73 -13.12 -2.66
CA LEU A 4 4.76 -13.80 -3.42
C LEU A 4 5.32 -14.98 -2.63
N GLU A 5 5.32 -16.17 -3.24
CA GLU A 5 5.99 -17.37 -2.71
C GLU A 5 5.67 -17.68 -1.24
N GLY A 6 4.39 -17.61 -0.88
CA GLY A 6 3.93 -17.91 0.47
C GLY A 6 4.06 -16.77 1.47
N PHE A 7 4.54 -15.61 1.04
CA PHE A 7 4.61 -14.40 1.86
C PHE A 7 3.56 -13.39 1.42
N LEU A 8 2.95 -12.73 2.39
CA LEU A 8 2.05 -11.61 2.13
C LEU A 8 2.60 -10.37 2.83
N PHE A 9 2.93 -9.35 2.06
CA PHE A 9 3.23 -8.02 2.56
C PHE A 9 1.97 -7.18 2.55
N VAL A 10 1.65 -6.57 3.69
CA VAL A 10 0.49 -5.68 3.83
C VAL A 10 0.97 -4.29 4.21
N LYS A 11 0.51 -3.30 3.47
CA LYS A 11 0.76 -1.90 3.73
C LYS A 11 -0.58 -1.20 3.98
N ARG A 12 -0.72 -0.52 5.12
CA ARG A 12 -1.88 0.27 5.49
C ARG A 12 -1.50 1.73 5.60
N PHE A 13 -2.34 2.58 5.05
CA PHE A 13 -2.17 4.03 5.06
C PHE A 13 -3.55 4.69 4.98
N LYS A 14 -3.61 5.96 5.32
CA LYS A 14 -4.88 6.68 5.37
C LYS A 14 -5.17 7.41 4.07
N TRP A 15 -6.44 7.58 3.82
CA TRP A 15 -6.97 8.55 2.90
C TRP A 15 -7.51 9.74 3.70
N ILE A 16 -7.08 10.96 3.36
CA ILE A 16 -7.55 12.18 4.03
C ILE A 16 -8.55 12.86 3.10
N GLU A 17 -9.80 12.86 3.52
CA GLU A 17 -10.88 13.46 2.75
C GLU A 17 -10.64 14.96 2.55
N GLY A 18 -10.83 15.45 1.32
CA GLY A 18 -10.64 16.85 0.99
C GLY A 18 -9.19 17.29 0.82
N ALA A 19 -8.21 16.40 1.08
CA ALA A 19 -6.81 16.73 0.87
C ALA A 19 -6.46 16.70 -0.63
N ASN A 20 -5.41 17.43 -0.98
CA ASN A 20 -4.92 17.52 -2.35
C ASN A 20 -3.88 16.44 -2.61
N TYR A 21 -4.26 15.41 -3.38
CA TYR A 21 -3.33 14.35 -3.78
C TYR A 21 -2.83 14.59 -5.20
N PRO A 22 -1.53 14.34 -5.47
CA PRO A 22 -0.96 14.42 -6.83
C PRO A 22 -1.48 13.27 -7.73
N ASP A 23 -1.00 13.24 -8.97
CA ASP A 23 -1.20 12.13 -9.90
C ASP A 23 -2.68 11.72 -10.08
N GLY A 24 -3.52 12.72 -10.39
CA GLY A 24 -4.95 12.49 -10.61
C GLY A 24 -5.77 12.28 -9.35
N GLY A 25 -5.23 12.60 -8.19
CA GLY A 25 -5.94 12.52 -6.91
C GLY A 25 -5.89 11.15 -6.25
N CYS A 26 -4.88 10.34 -6.55
CA CYS A 26 -4.72 9.03 -5.91
C CYS A 26 -3.74 9.08 -4.74
N ASN A 27 -3.88 8.13 -3.81
CA ASN A 27 -2.94 7.96 -2.70
C ASN A 27 -2.19 6.62 -2.76
N PHE A 28 -2.37 5.85 -3.83
CA PHE A 28 -1.69 4.58 -4.01
C PHE A 28 -1.35 4.38 -5.48
N GLU A 29 -0.12 3.98 -5.73
CA GLU A 29 0.39 3.72 -7.08
C GLU A 29 1.24 2.47 -7.10
N THR A 30 1.29 1.81 -8.24
CA THR A 30 2.22 0.73 -8.50
C THR A 30 2.96 0.99 -9.79
N PHE A 31 4.20 0.57 -9.84
CA PHE A 31 5.02 0.54 -11.04
C PHE A 31 5.73 -0.81 -11.12
N SER A 32 5.79 -1.38 -12.31
CA SER A 32 6.52 -2.63 -12.50
C SER A 32 7.22 -2.65 -13.85
N ASN A 33 8.33 -3.35 -13.88
CA ASN A 33 9.05 -3.70 -15.11
C ASN A 33 9.66 -5.10 -14.92
N GLU A 34 10.58 -5.50 -15.79
CA GLU A 34 11.20 -6.82 -15.70
C GLU A 34 12.07 -7.02 -14.47
N ASP A 35 12.51 -5.94 -13.83
CA ASP A 35 13.45 -6.00 -12.72
C ASP A 35 12.82 -5.72 -11.36
N MET A 36 11.70 -5.00 -11.31
CA MET A 36 11.18 -4.50 -10.03
C MET A 36 9.68 -4.27 -10.03
N LEU A 37 9.12 -4.26 -8.82
CA LEU A 37 7.77 -3.80 -8.51
C LEU A 37 7.87 -2.73 -7.44
N GLU A 38 7.24 -1.58 -7.68
CA GLU A 38 7.05 -0.54 -6.66
C GLU A 38 5.61 -0.59 -6.16
N VAL A 39 5.46 -0.56 -4.84
CA VAL A 39 4.18 -0.52 -4.15
C VAL A 39 4.18 0.76 -3.31
N GLU A 40 3.57 1.82 -3.83
CA GLU A 40 3.73 3.16 -3.30
C GLU A 40 2.45 3.71 -2.69
N SER A 41 2.56 4.34 -1.53
CA SER A 41 1.51 5.21 -1.00
C SER A 41 1.99 6.65 -1.00
N LEU A 42 1.05 7.60 -1.13
CA LEU A 42 1.35 9.01 -1.20
C LEU A 42 0.63 9.76 -0.10
N GLY A 43 1.34 10.69 0.53
CA GLY A 43 0.73 11.72 1.36
C GLY A 43 0.18 12.86 0.51
N PRO A 44 -0.70 13.70 1.08
CA PRO A 44 -1.21 14.88 0.38
C PRO A 44 -0.10 15.88 0.07
N LEU A 45 -0.29 16.63 -1.01
CA LEU A 45 0.53 17.80 -1.29
C LEU A 45 0.26 18.86 -0.23
N VAL A 46 1.32 19.42 0.33
CA VAL A 46 1.25 20.47 1.33
C VAL A 46 2.29 21.54 1.01
N VAL A 47 2.02 22.77 1.45
CA VAL A 47 2.98 23.86 1.37
C VAL A 47 3.61 24.02 2.75
N LEU A 48 4.94 23.89 2.82
CA LEU A 48 5.70 24.02 4.08
C LEU A 48 6.40 25.36 4.13
N GLY A 49 6.13 26.14 5.17
CA GLY A 49 6.93 27.31 5.52
C GLY A 49 8.19 26.92 6.29
N PRO A 50 9.10 27.88 6.54
CA PRO A 50 10.29 27.63 7.34
C PRO A 50 9.96 27.05 8.70
N GLY A 51 10.64 25.96 9.09
CA GLY A 51 10.44 25.29 10.36
C GLY A 51 9.21 24.40 10.46
N GLN A 52 8.37 24.34 9.43
CA GLN A 52 7.21 23.43 9.38
C GLN A 52 7.60 22.07 8.85
N SER A 53 6.80 21.05 9.21
CA SER A 53 7.00 19.68 8.75
C SER A 53 5.67 19.02 8.44
N THR A 54 5.73 17.98 7.65
CA THR A 54 4.60 17.06 7.41
C THR A 54 5.06 15.64 7.59
N SER A 55 4.12 14.73 7.78
CA SER A 55 4.43 13.31 7.91
C SER A 55 3.45 12.47 7.11
N HIS A 56 3.91 11.31 6.70
CA HIS A 56 3.09 10.29 6.06
C HIS A 56 3.34 8.97 6.77
N GLU A 57 2.32 8.45 7.42
CA GLU A 57 2.43 7.23 8.20
C GLU A 57 1.97 6.03 7.38
N GLU A 58 2.78 4.99 7.39
CA GLU A 58 2.44 3.69 6.85
C GLU A 58 2.59 2.63 7.94
N ARG A 59 1.71 1.64 7.92
CA ARG A 59 1.83 0.48 8.80
C ARG A 59 2.06 -0.76 7.95
N TRP A 60 3.18 -1.42 8.17
CA TRP A 60 3.58 -2.62 7.43
C TRP A 60 3.42 -3.86 8.28
N SER A 61 3.00 -4.94 7.64
CA SER A 61 3.04 -6.27 8.23
C SER A 61 3.47 -7.28 7.16
N LEU A 62 4.16 -8.32 7.61
CA LEU A 62 4.60 -9.41 6.76
C LEU A 62 4.09 -10.72 7.34
N HIS A 63 3.36 -11.48 6.54
CA HIS A 63 2.82 -12.78 6.91
C HIS A 63 3.47 -13.86 6.07
N ARG A 64 3.74 -15.00 6.66
CA ARG A 64 4.33 -16.15 6.00
C ARG A 64 3.39 -17.35 6.03
N LYS A 65 3.74 -18.40 5.29
CA LYS A 65 2.95 -19.62 5.18
C LYS A 65 1.54 -19.39 4.64
N ILE A 66 1.43 -18.43 3.73
CA ILE A 66 0.17 -18.22 3.02
C ILE A 66 0.04 -19.26 1.91
N PRO A 67 -1.05 -20.02 1.85
CA PRO A 67 -1.27 -20.97 0.75
C PRO A 67 -1.28 -20.29 -0.61
N THR A 68 -0.94 -21.05 -1.64
CA THR A 68 -0.96 -20.55 -3.02
C THR A 68 -2.34 -20.02 -3.38
N ILE A 69 -2.39 -18.83 -3.91
CA ILE A 69 -3.62 -18.16 -4.34
C ILE A 69 -3.87 -18.56 -5.80
N LYS A 70 -4.96 -19.29 -6.04
CA LYS A 70 -5.33 -19.78 -7.37
C LYS A 70 -6.63 -19.18 -7.90
N ALA A 71 -7.48 -18.67 -7.01
CA ALA A 71 -8.79 -18.12 -7.35
C ALA A 71 -9.12 -16.97 -6.40
N GLU A 72 -10.08 -16.14 -6.76
CA GLU A 72 -10.54 -15.02 -5.95
C GLU A 72 -11.02 -15.47 -4.56
N SER A 73 -11.67 -16.62 -4.48
CA SER A 73 -12.11 -17.18 -3.20
C SER A 73 -10.97 -17.45 -2.23
N ASP A 74 -9.76 -17.73 -2.74
CA ASP A 74 -8.59 -17.93 -1.89
C ASP A 74 -8.15 -16.61 -1.23
N VAL A 75 -8.36 -15.48 -1.90
CA VAL A 75 -8.11 -14.15 -1.32
C VAL A 75 -9.02 -13.94 -0.11
N ASP A 76 -10.29 -14.28 -0.23
CA ASP A 76 -11.23 -14.17 0.89
C ASP A 76 -10.85 -15.09 2.04
N GLN A 77 -10.46 -16.32 1.72
CA GLN A 77 -10.18 -17.34 2.72
C GLN A 77 -8.86 -17.12 3.46
N TYR A 78 -7.79 -16.71 2.76
CA TYR A 78 -6.43 -16.71 3.32
C TYR A 78 -5.86 -15.32 3.55
N ILE A 79 -6.34 -14.30 2.86
CA ILE A 79 -5.76 -12.95 2.91
C ILE A 79 -6.66 -11.96 3.64
N ARG A 80 -7.94 -11.89 3.30
CA ARG A 80 -8.84 -10.86 3.83
C ARG A 80 -8.86 -10.82 5.36
N ARG A 81 -8.79 -11.96 6.01
CA ARG A 81 -8.78 -12.06 7.47
C ARG A 81 -7.55 -11.44 8.12
N LEU A 82 -6.49 -11.21 7.35
CA LEU A 82 -5.23 -10.62 7.82
C LEU A 82 -5.17 -9.10 7.62
N LEU A 83 -6.18 -8.55 6.98
CA LEU A 83 -6.22 -7.13 6.64
C LEU A 83 -6.85 -6.25 7.72
#